data_55539fb2c639093393fadda5e4a7519f
#
_entry.id   55539fb2c639093393fadda5e4a7519f
#
_cell.length_a   1.000
_cell.length_b   1.000
_cell.length_c   1.000
_cell.angle_alpha   90.00
_cell.angle_beta   90.00
_cell.angle_gamma   90.00
#
_symmetry.space_group_name_H-M   'P 1'
#
loop_
_entity.id
_entity.type
_entity.pdbx_description
1 polymer ?
#
loop_
_entity_poly.entity_id
_entity_poly.type
_entity_poly.pdbx_seq_one_letter_code
_entity_poly.pdbx_strand_id
1 'polypeptide(L)'
;LMAMRQTERIKFKDTIICTRDKDLRQVPGMHYGWECGKQPSFGPKWVDKHGTLELKGGQQLQGTGDMLLYSQMLTGDVTDNVGGARGWSDIKTYNLLKDCQDELSLYKAVESVYNELYGDQAMELLTETAMLVWMVREAPKGIPVMWRAPIAT
;
A
#
# COMPACT_ATOMS: atom_id res chain seq x y z
N LEU A 1 -9.96 8.74 9.27
CA LEU A 1 -9.70 9.71 10.31
C LEU A 1 -8.33 9.52 10.99
N MET A 2 -7.97 8.31 11.41
CA MET A 2 -6.65 8.02 11.99
C MET A 2 -5.52 8.34 11.01
N ALA A 3 -5.61 7.87 9.76
CA ALA A 3 -4.59 8.10 8.74
C ALA A 3 -4.41 9.59 8.44
N MET A 4 -5.51 10.34 8.32
CA MET A 4 -5.45 11.78 8.10
C MET A 4 -4.77 12.53 9.25
N ARG A 5 -5.14 12.20 10.49
CA ARG A 5 -4.52 12.81 11.68
C ARG A 5 -3.03 12.49 11.77
N GLN A 6 -2.66 11.24 11.46
CA GLN A 6 -1.29 10.80 11.44
C GLN A 6 -0.47 11.62 10.42
N THR A 7 -0.99 11.78 9.21
CA THR A 7 -0.30 12.51 8.14
C THR A 7 -0.19 14.01 8.43
N GLU A 8 -1.24 14.64 8.94
CA GLU A 8 -1.25 16.06 9.30
C GLU A 8 -0.26 16.39 10.41
N ARG A 9 -0.06 15.46 11.36
CA ARG A 9 0.78 15.66 12.53
C ARG A 9 2.17 15.02 12.43
N ILE A 10 2.48 14.41 11.30
CA ILE A 10 3.73 13.65 11.12
C ILE A 10 4.98 14.49 11.43
N LYS A 11 4.96 15.76 11.09
CA LYS A 11 6.06 16.68 11.34
C LYS A 11 6.32 16.93 12.84
N PHE A 12 5.32 16.70 13.68
CA PHE A 12 5.43 16.85 15.12
C PHE A 12 5.80 15.54 15.82
N LYS A 13 5.69 14.42 15.15
CA LYS A 13 5.98 13.07 15.66
C LYS A 13 5.25 12.73 16.97
N ASP A 14 4.09 13.35 17.19
CA ASP A 14 3.31 13.24 18.42
C ASP A 14 2.08 12.34 18.30
N THR A 15 1.96 11.64 17.18
CA THR A 15 0.84 10.72 16.94
C THR A 15 1.32 9.33 16.58
N ILE A 16 0.54 8.33 16.97
CA ILE A 16 0.76 6.93 16.63
C ILE A 16 -0.56 6.30 16.20
N ILE A 17 -0.55 5.55 15.12
CA ILE A 17 -1.68 4.71 14.70
C ILE A 17 -1.60 3.40 15.47
N CYS A 18 -2.58 3.17 16.34
CA CYS A 18 -2.72 1.92 17.09
C CYS A 18 -3.84 1.10 16.47
N THR A 19 -3.51 0.07 15.72
CA THR A 19 -4.50 -0.74 15.02
C THR A 19 -3.96 -2.14 14.70
N ARG A 20 -4.87 -3.08 14.53
CA ARG A 20 -4.58 -4.41 13.98
C ARG A 20 -4.83 -4.50 12.48
N ASP A 21 -5.44 -3.47 11.90
CA ASP A 21 -5.68 -3.38 10.47
C ASP A 21 -4.36 -3.15 9.72
N LYS A 22 -3.96 -4.14 8.93
CA LYS A 22 -2.69 -4.13 8.19
C LYS A 22 -2.69 -3.11 7.06
N ASP A 23 -3.84 -2.75 6.53
CA ASP A 23 -3.93 -1.81 5.41
C ASP A 23 -3.53 -0.39 5.82
N LEU A 24 -3.77 -0.02 7.07
CA LEU A 24 -3.31 1.26 7.60
C LEU A 24 -1.78 1.40 7.65
N ARG A 25 -1.04 0.31 7.49
CA ARG A 25 0.44 0.36 7.35
C ARG A 25 0.92 1.00 6.06
N GLN A 26 0.02 1.29 5.11
CA GLN A 26 0.32 2.15 3.96
C GLN A 26 0.65 3.59 4.38
N VAL A 27 0.09 4.07 5.48
CA VAL A 27 0.18 5.48 5.90
C VAL A 27 1.52 5.76 6.58
N PRO A 28 2.31 6.75 6.12
CA PRO A 28 3.56 7.12 6.80
C PRO A 28 3.31 7.60 8.23
N GLY A 29 4.25 7.30 9.14
CA GLY A 29 4.21 7.71 10.54
C GLY A 29 4.48 6.57 11.51
N MET A 30 4.22 6.82 12.80
CA MET A 30 4.39 5.81 13.84
C MET A 30 3.20 4.85 13.87
N HIS A 31 3.50 3.56 13.99
CA HIS A 31 2.51 2.49 14.05
C HIS A 31 2.76 1.53 15.19
N TYR A 32 1.67 1.07 15.81
CA TYR A 32 1.67 -0.03 16.77
C TYR A 32 0.45 -0.91 16.57
N GLY A 33 0.69 -2.22 16.47
CA GLY A 33 -0.35 -3.24 16.48
C GLY A 33 -0.05 -4.26 17.57
N TRP A 34 -1.03 -4.53 18.43
CA TRP A 34 -0.87 -5.51 19.51
C TRP A 34 -1.06 -6.93 19.01
N GLU A 35 -0.43 -7.87 19.71
CA GLU A 35 -0.59 -9.30 19.45
C GLU A 35 -2.03 -9.75 19.73
N CYS A 36 -2.58 -10.54 18.83
CA CYS A 36 -3.89 -11.16 19.04
C CYS A 36 -4.05 -12.44 18.20
N GLY A 37 -4.31 -13.54 18.86
CA GLY A 37 -4.41 -14.85 18.21
C GLY A 37 -3.12 -15.21 17.49
N LYS A 38 -3.23 -15.48 16.18
CA LYS A 38 -2.07 -15.82 15.34
C LYS A 38 -1.38 -14.59 14.73
N GLN A 39 -1.95 -13.40 14.92
CA GLN A 39 -1.34 -12.17 14.42
C GLN A 39 -0.34 -11.64 15.44
N PRO A 40 0.96 -11.60 15.10
CA PRO A 40 1.99 -11.07 16.00
C PRO A 40 1.86 -9.55 16.16
N SER A 41 2.49 -9.00 17.19
CA SER A 41 2.62 -7.56 17.36
C SER A 41 3.39 -6.93 16.20
N PHE A 42 3.09 -5.66 15.93
CA PHE A 42 3.80 -4.85 14.94
C PHE A 42 4.24 -3.54 15.60
N GLY A 43 5.53 -3.28 15.59
CA GLY A 43 6.08 -2.05 16.17
C GLY A 43 6.10 -2.04 17.72
N PRO A 44 6.17 -0.83 18.35
CA PRO A 44 6.12 0.50 17.70
C PRO A 44 7.24 0.71 16.70
N LYS A 45 6.90 1.17 15.50
CA LYS A 45 7.92 1.48 14.49
C LYS A 45 7.46 2.59 13.55
N TRP A 46 8.43 3.28 13.00
CA TRP A 46 8.22 4.30 11.99
C TRP A 46 8.06 3.66 10.60
N VAL A 47 7.02 4.08 9.88
CA VAL A 47 6.80 3.74 8.47
C VAL A 47 7.08 4.98 7.65
N ASP A 48 8.03 4.91 6.72
CA ASP A 48 8.28 5.99 5.76
C ASP A 48 7.35 5.86 4.52
N LYS A 49 7.34 6.90 3.68
CA LYS A 49 6.46 6.91 2.50
C LYS A 49 6.72 5.75 1.55
N HIS A 50 7.99 5.44 1.27
CA HIS A 50 8.35 4.33 0.39
C HIS A 50 7.99 2.97 1.01
N GLY A 51 8.33 2.80 2.27
CA GLY A 51 8.02 1.60 3.03
C GLY A 51 8.95 0.42 2.74
N THR A 52 8.46 -0.75 3.10
CA THR A 52 9.18 -2.03 2.98
C THR A 52 8.29 -3.09 2.36
N LEU A 53 8.92 -4.14 1.84
CA LEU A 53 8.23 -5.32 1.32
C LEU A 53 9.03 -6.56 1.69
N GLU A 54 8.37 -7.59 2.22
CA GLU A 54 9.00 -8.85 2.61
C GLU A 54 8.07 -10.04 2.38
N LEU A 55 8.65 -11.23 2.27
CA LEU A 55 7.92 -12.50 2.23
C LEU A 55 8.09 -13.22 3.56
N LYS A 56 7.07 -13.22 4.40
CA LYS A 56 7.04 -13.98 5.64
C LYS A 56 6.94 -15.48 5.32
N GLY A 57 7.89 -16.26 5.86
CA GLY A 57 7.95 -17.68 5.58
C GLY A 57 8.17 -18.01 4.10
N GLY A 58 8.67 -17.06 3.31
CA GLY A 58 8.90 -17.22 1.88
C GLY A 58 7.64 -17.23 1.01
N GLN A 59 6.47 -17.02 1.58
CA GLN A 59 5.19 -17.16 0.86
C GLN A 59 4.22 -16.00 1.04
N GLN A 60 4.11 -15.45 2.24
CA GLN A 60 3.11 -14.42 2.56
C GLN A 60 3.72 -13.02 2.45
N LEU A 61 3.19 -12.22 1.55
CA LEU A 61 3.61 -10.85 1.35
C LEU A 61 3.18 -9.96 2.51
N GLN A 62 4.12 -9.18 3.02
CA GLN A 62 3.88 -8.14 4.02
C GLN A 62 4.63 -6.88 3.63
N GLY A 63 4.03 -5.73 3.88
CA GLY A 63 4.64 -4.47 3.49
C GLY A 63 4.13 -3.29 4.28
N THR A 64 4.74 -2.15 4.00
CA THR A 64 4.39 -0.84 4.55
C THR A 64 4.53 0.23 3.47
N GLY A 65 3.95 1.41 3.71
CA GLY A 65 4.10 2.56 2.81
C GLY A 65 3.61 2.30 1.38
N ASP A 66 4.27 2.93 0.43
CA ASP A 66 3.94 2.76 -0.99
C ASP A 66 4.22 1.35 -1.49
N MET A 67 5.23 0.66 -0.96
CA MET A 67 5.49 -0.74 -1.29
C MET A 67 4.27 -1.63 -1.01
N LEU A 68 3.61 -1.43 0.13
CA LEU A 68 2.36 -2.13 0.45
C LEU A 68 1.24 -1.74 -0.53
N LEU A 69 1.04 -0.44 -0.77
CA LEU A 69 0.00 0.05 -1.68
C LEU A 69 0.11 -0.59 -3.07
N TYR A 70 1.28 -0.50 -3.68
CA TYR A 70 1.49 -1.02 -5.04
C TYR A 70 1.47 -2.55 -5.09
N SER A 71 1.86 -3.23 -4.02
CA SER A 71 1.69 -4.68 -3.93
C SER A 71 0.23 -5.09 -3.90
N GLN A 72 -0.62 -4.35 -3.19
CA GLN A 72 -2.07 -4.61 -3.15
C GLN A 72 -2.77 -4.36 -4.49
N MET A 73 -2.25 -3.46 -5.32
CA MET A 73 -2.76 -3.29 -6.69
C MET A 73 -2.58 -4.57 -7.54
N LEU A 74 -1.57 -5.37 -7.24
CA LEU A 74 -1.31 -6.65 -7.93
C LEU A 74 -2.00 -7.83 -7.25
N THR A 75 -1.89 -7.94 -5.94
CA THR A 75 -2.46 -9.07 -5.18
C THR A 75 -3.95 -8.93 -4.90
N GLY A 76 -4.47 -7.71 -4.92
CA GLY A 76 -5.81 -7.40 -4.43
C GLY A 76 -5.90 -7.47 -2.91
N ASP A 77 -7.13 -7.42 -2.42
CA ASP A 77 -7.47 -7.59 -1.01
C ASP A 77 -8.71 -8.49 -0.89
N VAL A 78 -8.50 -9.71 -0.44
CA VAL A 78 -9.57 -10.71 -0.30
C VAL A 78 -10.61 -10.28 0.73
N THR A 79 -10.18 -9.64 1.82
CA THR A 79 -11.06 -9.17 2.90
C THR A 79 -12.07 -8.15 2.39
N ASP A 80 -11.62 -7.22 1.55
CA ASP A 80 -12.44 -6.17 0.96
C ASP A 80 -12.96 -6.52 -0.44
N ASN A 81 -12.78 -7.77 -0.87
CA ASN A 81 -13.24 -8.28 -2.16
C ASN A 81 -12.67 -7.50 -3.37
N VAL A 82 -11.40 -7.11 -3.27
CA VAL A 82 -10.66 -6.47 -4.37
C VAL A 82 -9.82 -7.52 -5.10
N GLY A 83 -10.04 -7.67 -6.41
CA GLY A 83 -9.47 -8.79 -7.18
C GLY A 83 -8.00 -8.68 -7.55
N GLY A 84 -7.43 -7.49 -7.61
CA GLY A 84 -6.07 -7.26 -8.08
C GLY A 84 -5.85 -7.66 -9.55
N ALA A 85 -4.59 -7.87 -9.93
CA ALA A 85 -4.20 -8.29 -11.27
C ALA A 85 -4.31 -9.82 -11.42
N ARG A 86 -4.94 -10.26 -12.51
CA ARG A 86 -5.20 -11.68 -12.74
C ARG A 86 -3.92 -12.51 -12.77
N GLY A 87 -3.87 -13.57 -11.94
CA GLY A 87 -2.74 -14.53 -11.90
C GLY A 87 -1.52 -14.03 -11.15
N TRP A 88 -1.61 -12.92 -10.43
CA TRP A 88 -0.51 -12.38 -9.62
C TRP A 88 -0.57 -12.90 -8.19
N SER A 89 0.49 -13.60 -7.80
CA SER A 89 0.67 -14.14 -6.44
C SER A 89 1.57 -13.21 -5.61
N ASP A 90 1.61 -13.45 -4.31
CA ASP A 90 2.50 -12.75 -3.38
C ASP A 90 3.96 -12.85 -3.80
N ILE A 91 4.39 -14.04 -4.22
CA ILE A 91 5.79 -14.29 -4.63
C ILE A 91 6.15 -13.51 -5.91
N LYS A 92 5.27 -13.55 -6.91
CA LYS A 92 5.48 -12.77 -8.15
C LYS A 92 5.54 -11.28 -7.89
N THR A 93 4.63 -10.79 -7.05
CA THR A 93 4.55 -9.38 -6.67
C THR A 93 5.82 -8.94 -5.94
N TYR A 94 6.28 -9.73 -4.97
CA TYR A 94 7.53 -9.44 -4.26
C TYR A 94 8.72 -9.36 -5.22
N ASN A 95 8.87 -10.36 -6.11
CA ASN A 95 9.99 -10.39 -7.05
C ASN A 95 9.98 -9.22 -8.02
N LEU A 96 8.80 -8.74 -8.41
CA LEU A 96 8.69 -7.58 -9.30
C LEU A 96 9.03 -6.27 -8.59
N LEU A 97 8.58 -6.08 -7.34
CA LEU A 97 8.62 -4.78 -6.68
C LEU A 97 9.80 -4.58 -5.71
N LYS A 98 10.42 -5.65 -5.23
CA LYS A 98 11.44 -5.58 -4.16
C LYS A 98 12.61 -4.63 -4.43
N ASP A 99 12.99 -4.45 -5.68
CA ASP A 99 14.14 -3.61 -6.08
C ASP A 99 13.73 -2.20 -6.53
N CYS A 100 12.44 -1.87 -6.51
CA CYS A 100 11.96 -0.52 -6.82
C CYS A 100 12.39 0.47 -5.73
N GLN A 101 12.95 1.61 -6.13
CA GLN A 101 13.54 2.59 -5.21
C GLN A 101 12.65 3.80 -4.94
N ASP A 102 11.60 4.02 -5.76
CA ASP A 102 10.70 5.17 -5.66
C ASP A 102 9.30 4.81 -6.14
N GLU A 103 8.35 5.73 -5.93
CA GLU A 103 6.96 5.54 -6.33
C GLU A 103 6.80 5.39 -7.84
N LEU A 104 7.57 6.14 -8.63
CA LEU A 104 7.48 6.06 -10.09
C LEU A 104 7.88 4.69 -10.62
N SER A 105 8.94 4.08 -10.07
CA SER A 105 9.36 2.73 -10.45
C SER A 105 8.34 1.68 -10.04
N LEU A 106 7.73 1.81 -8.87
CA LEU A 106 6.63 0.96 -8.42
C LEU A 106 5.43 1.06 -9.36
N TYR A 107 5.02 2.28 -9.67
CA TYR A 107 3.90 2.54 -10.59
C TYR A 107 4.15 1.94 -11.97
N LYS A 108 5.32 2.20 -12.57
CA LYS A 108 5.66 1.67 -13.90
C LYS A 108 5.69 0.14 -13.95
N ALA A 109 6.18 -0.50 -12.88
CA ALA A 109 6.17 -1.95 -12.79
C ALA A 109 4.74 -2.51 -12.78
N VAL A 110 3.85 -1.91 -11.98
CA VAL A 110 2.44 -2.32 -11.91
C VAL A 110 1.70 -1.98 -13.20
N GLU A 111 1.91 -0.80 -13.76
CA GLU A 111 1.33 -0.38 -15.05
C GLU A 111 1.69 -1.36 -16.17
N SER A 112 2.94 -1.81 -16.24
CA SER A 112 3.40 -2.80 -17.22
C SER A 112 2.62 -4.11 -17.12
N VAL A 113 2.38 -4.59 -15.90
CA VAL A 113 1.58 -5.81 -15.66
C VAL A 113 0.15 -5.63 -16.16
N TYR A 114 -0.48 -4.51 -15.81
CA TYR A 114 -1.86 -4.23 -16.24
C TYR A 114 -1.96 -4.08 -17.75
N ASN A 115 -1.00 -3.41 -18.40
CA ASN A 115 -0.96 -3.27 -19.86
C ASN A 115 -0.85 -4.63 -20.56
N GLU A 116 0.00 -5.52 -20.04
CA GLU A 116 0.16 -6.87 -20.59
C GLU A 116 -1.11 -7.71 -20.44
N LEU A 117 -1.80 -7.62 -19.30
CA LEU A 117 -2.98 -8.41 -19.00
C LEU A 117 -4.26 -7.91 -19.65
N TYR A 118 -4.43 -6.58 -19.74
CA TYR A 118 -5.73 -5.96 -20.03
C TYR A 118 -5.73 -5.02 -21.24
N GLY A 119 -4.59 -4.72 -21.83
CA GLY A 119 -4.49 -3.87 -23.04
C GLY A 119 -5.16 -2.51 -22.86
N ASP A 120 -6.14 -2.19 -23.71
CA ASP A 120 -6.83 -0.89 -23.71
C ASP A 120 -7.59 -0.58 -22.43
N GLN A 121 -7.97 -1.59 -21.65
CA GLN A 121 -8.68 -1.44 -20.37
C GLN A 121 -7.72 -1.29 -19.17
N ALA A 122 -6.41 -1.39 -19.39
CA ALA A 122 -5.42 -1.46 -18.32
C ALA A 122 -5.46 -0.24 -17.39
N MET A 123 -5.52 0.96 -17.93
CA MET A 123 -5.51 2.20 -17.13
C MET A 123 -6.76 2.34 -16.29
N GLU A 124 -7.92 1.99 -16.83
CA GLU A 124 -9.20 2.02 -16.12
C GLU A 124 -9.19 1.04 -14.94
N LEU A 125 -8.80 -0.21 -15.20
CA LEU A 125 -8.74 -1.26 -14.18
C LEU A 125 -7.68 -0.99 -13.11
N LEU A 126 -6.51 -0.48 -13.50
CA LEU A 126 -5.46 -0.07 -12.57
C LEU A 126 -5.94 1.04 -11.65
N THR A 127 -6.55 2.08 -12.21
CA THR A 127 -7.05 3.23 -11.44
C THR A 127 -8.15 2.81 -10.47
N GLU A 128 -9.08 1.99 -10.92
CA GLU A 128 -10.15 1.45 -10.07
C GLU A 128 -9.56 0.66 -8.89
N THR A 129 -8.67 -0.28 -9.17
CA THR A 129 -8.03 -1.09 -8.12
C THR A 129 -7.23 -0.22 -7.15
N ALA A 130 -6.46 0.74 -7.68
CA ALA A 130 -5.68 1.67 -6.86
C ALA A 130 -6.57 2.48 -5.91
N MET A 131 -7.69 2.97 -6.38
CA MET A 131 -8.64 3.72 -5.55
C MET A 131 -9.31 2.85 -4.49
N LEU A 132 -9.55 1.57 -4.76
CA LEU A 132 -10.16 0.63 -3.82
C LEU A 132 -9.20 0.24 -2.68
N VAL A 133 -7.90 0.13 -2.96
CA VAL A 133 -6.90 -0.23 -1.93
C VAL A 133 -6.26 0.99 -1.26
N TRP A 134 -6.52 2.19 -1.74
CA TRP A 134 -5.93 3.43 -1.24
C TRP A 134 -6.41 3.78 0.17
N MET A 135 -5.46 3.97 1.09
CA MET A 135 -5.71 4.55 2.41
C MET A 135 -5.48 6.06 2.36
N VAL A 136 -6.54 6.84 2.56
CA VAL A 136 -6.48 8.31 2.51
C VAL A 136 -5.49 8.84 3.54
N ARG A 137 -4.49 9.60 3.08
CA ARG A 137 -3.42 10.16 3.91
C ARG A 137 -3.64 11.62 4.25
N GLU A 138 -4.35 12.35 3.39
CA GLU A 138 -4.57 13.79 3.50
C GLU A 138 -6.02 14.14 3.18
N ALA A 139 -6.56 15.11 3.91
CA ALA A 139 -7.91 15.65 3.66
C ALA A 139 -7.95 17.15 3.96
N PRO A 140 -7.30 18.00 3.12
CA PRO A 140 -7.32 19.43 3.31
C PRO A 140 -8.76 19.95 3.29
N LYS A 141 -9.13 20.75 4.30
CA LYS A 141 -10.50 21.26 4.49
C LYS A 141 -11.58 20.16 4.49
N GLY A 142 -11.23 18.95 4.95
CA GLY A 142 -12.14 17.80 5.01
C GLY A 142 -12.37 17.06 3.70
N ILE A 143 -11.67 17.44 2.62
CA ILE A 143 -11.77 16.78 1.31
C ILE A 143 -10.65 15.75 1.17
N PRO A 144 -10.96 14.44 1.07
CA PRO A 144 -9.93 13.42 0.96
C PRO A 144 -9.15 13.54 -0.36
N VAL A 145 -7.82 13.46 -0.28
CA VAL A 145 -6.96 13.36 -1.45
C VAL A 145 -6.92 11.89 -1.86
N MET A 146 -7.44 11.61 -3.05
CA MET A 146 -7.46 10.26 -3.62
C MET A 146 -6.14 9.96 -4.33
N TRP A 147 -5.87 8.66 -4.50
CA TRP A 147 -4.70 8.23 -5.25
C TRP A 147 -4.71 8.79 -6.67
N ARG A 148 -3.54 9.18 -7.15
CA ARG A 148 -3.29 9.57 -8.54
C ARG A 148 -2.00 8.92 -9.03
N ALA A 149 -1.98 8.56 -10.31
CA ALA A 149 -0.77 8.06 -10.94
C ALA A 149 0.37 9.09 -10.80
N PRO A 150 1.57 8.68 -10.38
CA PRO A 150 2.70 9.58 -10.29
C PRO A 150 3.11 10.06 -11.68
N ILE A 151 3.44 11.36 -11.79
CA ILE A 151 3.87 11.97 -13.04
C ILE A 151 5.39 11.90 -13.11
N ALA A 152 5.93 11.43 -14.24
CA ALA A 152 7.35 11.52 -14.51
C ALA A 152 7.76 13.00 -14.70
N THR A 153 8.63 13.49 -13.82
CA THR A 153 9.22 14.84 -13.92
C THR A 153 10.51 14.81 -14.71
#